data_2557d5bad9f77ff7e2c881046eb80ff2
#
_entry.id   2557d5bad9f77ff7e2c881046eb80ff2
#
_cell.length_a   1.000
_cell.length_b   1.000
_cell.length_c   1.000
_cell.angle_alpha   90.00
_cell.angle_beta   90.00
_cell.angle_gamma   90.00
#
_symmetry.space_group_name_H-M   'P 1'
#
loop_
_entity.id
_entity.type
_entity.pdbx_description
1 polymer ?
#
loop_
_entity_poly.entity_id
_entity_poly.type
_entity_poly.pdbx_seq_one_letter_code
_entity_poly.pdbx_strand_id
1 'polypeptide(L)'
;AGEESPTVFEAETAIAFLYFKKKKCDLVVLESGLGGILDATNIIGAPVCAAFATISVDHLGVIGDSLEEIAQNKAGIIKPGCAVVSAKQKENVREILKKTAEEKGCPFTEAQPEQMMIFEDSYHGITFSYKEYEKMHSPLAGECQRENLATTLEVIRCLNRQGYRITEAQVREGLSKTRWTGRFTCLSESPLFFVDGAHNEDAALKLKVTVERYFSDYKKIFIMGVFKDKEYEKITSILCPLAESIYTVSLPNKERTLPAEKLAEVVKKHCQKVKAEQTIETAVEDASKEAMIQGKDIVQKTVILACGSLSYLGEVQRIVLNNRQ
;
A
#
# COMPACT_ATOMS: atom_id res chain seq x y z
N ALA A 1 28.40 -28.21 -12.13
CA ALA A 1 27.43 -27.13 -12.28
C ALA A 1 26.23 -27.54 -11.42
N GLY A 2 26.06 -26.92 -10.27
CA GLY A 2 24.87 -27.14 -9.46
C GLY A 2 23.69 -26.55 -10.21
N GLU A 3 22.63 -27.30 -10.39
CA GLU A 3 21.36 -26.78 -10.85
C GLU A 3 20.85 -25.85 -9.74
N GLU A 4 20.84 -24.55 -9.98
CA GLU A 4 20.20 -23.60 -9.08
C GLU A 4 18.69 -23.89 -9.13
N SER A 5 18.14 -24.30 -8.02
CA SER A 5 16.69 -24.48 -7.89
C SER A 5 16.00 -23.13 -8.03
N PRO A 6 14.85 -23.03 -8.72
CA PRO A 6 14.10 -21.78 -8.80
C PRO A 6 13.70 -21.29 -7.41
N THR A 7 13.66 -19.98 -7.24
CA THR A 7 13.11 -19.37 -6.05
C THR A 7 11.61 -19.66 -5.94
N VAL A 8 11.04 -19.53 -4.74
CA VAL A 8 9.59 -19.68 -4.52
C VAL A 8 8.79 -18.78 -5.44
N PHE A 9 9.21 -17.50 -5.58
CA PHE A 9 8.52 -16.52 -6.42
C PHE A 9 8.59 -16.87 -7.92
N GLU A 10 9.71 -17.38 -8.40
CA GLU A 10 9.84 -17.86 -9.79
C GLU A 10 8.94 -19.07 -10.05
N ALA A 11 8.87 -20.02 -9.11
CA ALA A 11 7.98 -21.17 -9.21
C ALA A 11 6.50 -20.74 -9.21
N GLU A 12 6.10 -19.88 -8.30
CA GLU A 12 4.73 -19.33 -8.22
C GLU A 12 4.36 -18.56 -9.48
N THR A 13 5.28 -17.75 -10.03
CA THR A 13 5.10 -17.00 -11.28
C THR A 13 4.87 -17.97 -12.46
N ALA A 14 5.69 -19.01 -12.58
CA ALA A 14 5.52 -20.02 -13.62
C ALA A 14 4.16 -20.76 -13.52
N ILE A 15 3.76 -21.14 -12.31
CA ILE A 15 2.44 -21.74 -12.03
C ILE A 15 1.31 -20.79 -12.42
N ALA A 16 1.42 -19.49 -12.07
CA ALA A 16 0.45 -18.48 -12.42
C ALA A 16 0.28 -18.36 -13.94
N PHE A 17 1.37 -18.28 -14.71
CA PHE A 17 1.31 -18.22 -16.18
C PHE A 17 0.65 -19.47 -16.79
N LEU A 18 0.98 -20.68 -16.30
CA LEU A 18 0.32 -21.91 -16.73
C LEU A 18 -1.16 -21.89 -16.41
N TYR A 19 -1.54 -21.38 -15.25
CA TYR A 19 -2.94 -21.23 -14.84
C TYR A 19 -3.69 -20.27 -15.74
N PHE A 20 -3.16 -19.06 -16.00
CA PHE A 20 -3.78 -18.08 -16.89
C PHE A 20 -3.94 -18.62 -18.31
N LYS A 21 -2.94 -19.32 -18.85
CA LYS A 21 -3.04 -20.03 -20.13
C LYS A 21 -4.15 -21.08 -20.13
N LYS A 22 -4.22 -21.91 -19.08
CA LYS A 22 -5.27 -22.95 -18.92
C LYS A 22 -6.66 -22.32 -18.84
N LYS A 23 -6.81 -21.19 -18.13
CA LYS A 23 -8.08 -20.47 -17.99
C LYS A 23 -8.43 -19.64 -19.22
N LYS A 24 -7.53 -19.50 -20.19
CA LYS A 24 -7.71 -18.67 -21.39
C LYS A 24 -8.10 -17.23 -21.04
N CYS A 25 -7.38 -16.62 -20.09
CA CYS A 25 -7.62 -15.26 -19.69
C CYS A 25 -7.39 -14.30 -20.86
N ASP A 26 -8.35 -13.40 -21.13
CA ASP A 26 -8.22 -12.37 -22.17
C ASP A 26 -7.26 -11.26 -21.76
N LEU A 27 -7.19 -10.96 -20.46
CA LEU A 27 -6.32 -9.96 -19.85
C LEU A 27 -5.80 -10.48 -18.51
N VAL A 28 -4.53 -10.20 -18.23
CA VAL A 28 -3.88 -10.54 -16.96
C VAL A 28 -3.25 -9.28 -16.38
N VAL A 29 -3.50 -9.03 -15.10
CA VAL A 29 -2.81 -7.99 -14.33
C VAL A 29 -1.67 -8.65 -13.56
N LEU A 30 -0.44 -8.24 -13.86
CA LEU A 30 0.77 -8.75 -13.21
C LEU A 30 1.38 -7.66 -12.34
N GLU A 31 1.57 -7.94 -11.06
CA GLU A 31 2.36 -7.11 -10.16
C GLU A 31 3.80 -7.65 -10.11
N SER A 32 4.79 -6.78 -10.33
CA SER A 32 6.20 -7.15 -10.15
C SER A 32 6.48 -7.44 -8.68
N GLY A 33 7.18 -8.52 -8.40
CA GLY A 33 7.54 -8.88 -7.03
C GLY A 33 8.62 -7.95 -6.47
N LEU A 34 9.67 -7.68 -7.27
CA LEU A 34 10.76 -6.81 -6.87
C LEU A 34 11.46 -6.18 -8.10
N GLY A 35 11.50 -4.85 -8.12
CA GLY A 35 12.16 -4.13 -9.22
C GLY A 35 11.38 -4.18 -10.52
N GLY A 36 12.01 -4.62 -11.59
CA GLY A 36 11.44 -4.73 -12.94
C GLY A 36 12.33 -5.50 -13.90
N ILE A 37 13.59 -5.10 -14.08
CA ILE A 37 14.49 -5.71 -15.08
C ILE A 37 14.63 -7.23 -14.89
N LEU A 38 14.93 -7.66 -13.67
CA LEU A 38 15.19 -9.05 -13.32
C LEU A 38 14.00 -9.72 -12.62
N ASP A 39 12.84 -9.06 -12.57
CA ASP A 39 11.66 -9.64 -11.94
C ASP A 39 11.16 -10.85 -12.75
N ALA A 40 10.78 -11.92 -12.04
CA ALA A 40 10.31 -13.14 -12.68
C ALA A 40 9.08 -12.92 -13.59
N THR A 41 8.22 -11.94 -13.24
CA THR A 41 7.06 -11.59 -14.08
C THR A 41 7.46 -10.93 -15.39
N ASN A 42 8.67 -10.38 -15.49
CA ASN A 42 9.16 -9.66 -16.67
C ASN A 42 9.67 -10.57 -17.81
N ILE A 43 9.52 -11.90 -17.68
CA ILE A 43 9.82 -12.87 -18.75
C ILE A 43 8.88 -12.73 -19.95
N ILE A 44 7.72 -12.12 -19.78
CA ILE A 44 6.71 -11.91 -20.84
C ILE A 44 7.26 -11.05 -21.99
N GLY A 45 6.64 -11.14 -23.16
CA GLY A 45 6.82 -10.17 -24.25
C GLY A 45 6.40 -8.76 -23.84
N ALA A 46 6.11 -7.88 -24.82
CA ALA A 46 5.60 -6.55 -24.50
C ALA A 46 4.25 -6.65 -23.80
N PRO A 47 4.07 -6.05 -22.60
CA PRO A 47 2.76 -5.94 -22.00
C PRO A 47 1.88 -4.99 -22.82
N VAL A 48 0.56 -5.12 -22.73
CA VAL A 48 -0.38 -4.17 -23.33
C VAL A 48 -0.18 -2.77 -22.74
N CYS A 49 0.02 -2.74 -21.42
CA CYS A 49 0.30 -1.51 -20.67
C CYS A 49 1.29 -1.81 -19.53
N ALA A 50 2.38 -1.06 -19.46
CA ALA A 50 3.26 -0.98 -18.31
C ALA A 50 2.76 0.15 -17.39
N ALA A 51 2.28 -0.21 -16.21
CA ALA A 51 1.73 0.73 -15.25
C ALA A 51 2.68 0.93 -14.06
N PHE A 52 2.91 2.19 -13.68
CA PHE A 52 3.77 2.56 -12.57
C PHE A 52 2.96 3.30 -11.50
N ALA A 53 2.87 2.73 -10.30
CA ALA A 53 2.49 3.47 -9.11
C ALA A 53 3.60 4.46 -8.71
N THR A 54 3.38 5.28 -7.69
CA THR A 54 4.40 6.19 -7.19
C THR A 54 5.66 5.43 -6.78
N ILE A 55 6.81 5.84 -7.33
CA ILE A 55 8.12 5.25 -7.03
C ILE A 55 8.77 6.08 -5.91
N SER A 56 9.12 5.41 -4.84
CA SER A 56 9.85 5.98 -3.70
C SER A 56 11.06 5.12 -3.35
N VAL A 57 11.89 5.62 -2.45
CA VAL A 57 13.05 4.87 -1.96
C VAL A 57 12.57 3.70 -1.12
N ASP A 58 12.83 2.49 -1.57
CA ASP A 58 12.64 1.23 -0.85
C ASP A 58 13.59 0.17 -1.42
N HIS A 59 13.86 -0.88 -0.66
CA HIS A 59 14.76 -1.96 -1.07
C HIS A 59 16.16 -1.51 -1.52
N LEU A 60 16.74 -0.50 -0.81
CA LEU A 60 18.12 -0.06 -1.04
C LEU A 60 19.09 -1.23 -0.97
N GLY A 61 20.11 -1.22 -1.83
CA GLY A 61 21.10 -2.30 -1.96
C GLY A 61 20.61 -3.54 -2.71
N VAL A 62 19.33 -3.60 -3.13
CA VAL A 62 18.77 -4.74 -3.88
C VAL A 62 18.39 -4.34 -5.30
N ILE A 63 17.63 -3.27 -5.48
CA ILE A 63 17.17 -2.82 -6.80
C ILE A 63 17.77 -1.47 -7.21
N GLY A 64 18.64 -0.91 -6.40
CA GLY A 64 19.38 0.34 -6.60
C GLY A 64 19.71 1.02 -5.27
N ASP A 65 20.71 1.90 -5.30
CA ASP A 65 21.20 2.67 -4.16
C ASP A 65 20.69 4.13 -4.17
N SER A 66 19.97 4.50 -5.22
CA SER A 66 19.36 5.82 -5.40
C SER A 66 17.94 5.69 -5.97
N LEU A 67 17.14 6.75 -5.84
CA LEU A 67 15.80 6.80 -6.41
C LEU A 67 15.84 6.65 -7.94
N GLU A 68 16.85 7.21 -8.58
CA GLU A 68 17.08 7.14 -10.01
C GLU A 68 17.37 5.70 -10.46
N GLU A 69 18.23 4.98 -9.74
CA GLU A 69 18.55 3.58 -10.04
C GLU A 69 17.34 2.68 -9.84
N ILE A 70 16.57 2.90 -8.77
CA ILE A 70 15.29 2.22 -8.53
C ILE A 70 14.33 2.47 -9.69
N ALA A 71 14.21 3.72 -10.16
CA ALA A 71 13.35 4.08 -11.29
C ALA A 71 13.82 3.42 -12.60
N GLN A 72 15.12 3.39 -12.86
CA GLN A 72 15.70 2.71 -14.03
C GLN A 72 15.43 1.20 -14.00
N ASN A 73 15.60 0.57 -12.83
CA ASN A 73 15.31 -0.84 -12.64
C ASN A 73 13.83 -1.14 -12.92
N LYS A 74 12.91 -0.34 -12.33
CA LYS A 74 11.47 -0.49 -12.57
C LYS A 74 11.08 -0.22 -14.03
N ALA A 75 11.71 0.75 -14.70
CA ALA A 75 11.51 1.06 -16.11
C ALA A 75 11.82 -0.13 -17.04
N GLY A 76 12.53 -1.15 -16.55
CA GLY A 76 12.82 -2.38 -17.29
C GLY A 76 11.60 -3.17 -17.76
N ILE A 77 10.41 -2.94 -17.18
CA ILE A 77 9.15 -3.55 -17.66
C ILE A 77 8.60 -2.88 -18.92
N ILE A 78 9.10 -1.70 -19.29
CA ILE A 78 8.72 -1.04 -20.54
C ILE A 78 9.40 -1.79 -21.70
N LYS A 79 8.61 -2.27 -22.65
CA LYS A 79 9.10 -3.00 -23.82
C LYS A 79 8.53 -2.39 -25.11
N PRO A 80 9.26 -2.46 -26.24
CA PRO A 80 8.76 -1.92 -27.51
C PRO A 80 7.36 -2.45 -27.84
N GLY A 81 6.44 -1.54 -28.17
CA GLY A 81 5.04 -1.87 -28.50
C GLY A 81 4.07 -1.83 -27.31
N CYS A 82 4.54 -1.60 -26.07
CA CYS A 82 3.63 -1.37 -24.95
C CYS A 82 3.23 0.10 -24.83
N ALA A 83 2.12 0.38 -24.16
CA ALA A 83 1.84 1.72 -23.67
C ALA A 83 2.36 1.86 -22.23
N VAL A 84 2.69 3.10 -21.82
CA VAL A 84 3.17 3.40 -20.47
C VAL A 84 2.19 4.34 -19.79
N VAL A 85 1.73 3.93 -18.60
CA VAL A 85 0.93 4.77 -17.71
C VAL A 85 1.65 4.90 -16.39
N SER A 86 1.85 6.12 -15.92
CA SER A 86 2.52 6.40 -14.64
C SER A 86 1.61 7.20 -13.70
N ALA A 87 1.63 6.88 -12.42
CA ALA A 87 1.21 7.83 -11.40
C ALA A 87 2.06 9.10 -11.49
N LYS A 88 1.63 10.17 -10.84
CA LYS A 88 2.45 11.36 -10.68
C LYS A 88 3.74 11.00 -9.94
N GLN A 89 4.87 11.39 -10.50
CA GLN A 89 6.20 11.07 -9.98
C GLN A 89 6.96 12.33 -9.59
N LYS A 90 8.04 12.16 -8.81
CA LYS A 90 9.08 13.19 -8.70
C LYS A 90 9.72 13.40 -10.09
N GLU A 91 10.16 14.63 -10.38
CA GLU A 91 10.60 15.02 -11.74
C GLU A 91 11.73 14.12 -12.29
N ASN A 92 12.74 13.78 -11.46
CA ASN A 92 13.82 12.88 -11.84
C ASN A 92 13.33 11.46 -12.22
N VAL A 93 12.36 10.93 -11.50
CA VAL A 93 11.73 9.62 -11.80
C VAL A 93 10.89 9.70 -13.06
N ARG A 94 10.08 10.77 -13.18
CA ARG A 94 9.24 11.02 -14.36
C ARG A 94 10.06 11.07 -15.65
N GLU A 95 11.17 11.83 -15.64
CA GLU A 95 12.07 11.94 -16.80
C GLU A 95 12.70 10.60 -17.19
N ILE A 96 13.08 9.75 -16.22
CA ILE A 96 13.61 8.40 -16.49
C ILE A 96 12.55 7.54 -17.18
N LEU A 97 11.32 7.49 -16.64
CA LEU A 97 10.24 6.69 -17.22
C LEU A 97 9.87 7.19 -18.62
N LYS A 98 9.73 8.51 -18.79
CA LYS A 98 9.39 9.16 -20.05
C LYS A 98 10.45 8.91 -21.12
N LYS A 99 11.74 9.14 -20.79
CA LYS A 99 12.86 8.89 -21.69
C LYS A 99 12.93 7.42 -22.12
N THR A 100 12.77 6.50 -21.16
CA THR A 100 12.74 5.05 -21.48
C THR A 100 11.59 4.69 -22.41
N ALA A 101 10.41 5.29 -22.22
CA ALA A 101 9.27 5.09 -23.11
C ALA A 101 9.55 5.65 -24.51
N GLU A 102 10.10 6.85 -24.62
CA GLU A 102 10.47 7.49 -25.90
C GLU A 102 11.51 6.68 -26.67
N GLU A 103 12.59 6.22 -26.00
CA GLU A 103 13.61 5.37 -26.59
C GLU A 103 13.08 4.04 -27.14
N LYS A 104 12.00 3.52 -26.55
CA LYS A 104 11.33 2.28 -26.98
C LYS A 104 10.13 2.51 -27.89
N GLY A 105 9.84 3.76 -28.27
CA GLY A 105 8.71 4.11 -29.12
C GLY A 105 7.35 3.85 -28.47
N CYS A 106 7.27 3.95 -27.13
CA CYS A 106 6.07 3.68 -26.36
C CYS A 106 5.34 5.00 -26.02
N PRO A 107 4.02 5.10 -26.21
CA PRO A 107 3.26 6.26 -25.75
C PRO A 107 3.27 6.32 -24.21
N PHE A 108 3.57 7.51 -23.67
CA PHE A 108 3.62 7.77 -22.23
C PHE A 108 2.44 8.65 -21.79
N THR A 109 1.76 8.24 -20.74
CA THR A 109 0.67 8.99 -20.10
C THR A 109 0.93 9.07 -18.60
N GLU A 110 0.91 10.28 -18.05
CA GLU A 110 0.97 10.50 -16.60
C GLU A 110 -0.43 10.82 -16.06
N ALA A 111 -0.81 10.15 -14.98
CA ALA A 111 -2.05 10.42 -14.28
C ALA A 111 -2.00 11.80 -13.60
N GLN A 112 -3.13 12.48 -13.55
CA GLN A 112 -3.27 13.84 -13.05
C GLN A 112 -4.28 13.88 -11.88
N PRO A 113 -3.92 13.36 -10.70
CA PRO A 113 -4.84 13.28 -9.56
C PRO A 113 -5.40 14.65 -9.13
N GLU A 114 -4.71 15.74 -9.42
CA GLU A 114 -5.18 17.12 -9.19
C GLU A 114 -6.41 17.50 -10.04
N GLN A 115 -6.69 16.79 -11.12
CA GLN A 115 -7.91 16.98 -11.92
C GLN A 115 -9.12 16.22 -11.36
N MET A 116 -8.93 15.48 -10.28
CA MET A 116 -10.00 14.74 -9.63
C MET A 116 -10.90 15.68 -8.82
N MET A 117 -12.18 15.72 -9.16
CA MET A 117 -13.19 16.41 -8.37
C MET A 117 -13.68 15.46 -7.27
N ILE A 118 -13.38 15.79 -6.01
CA ILE A 118 -13.78 14.98 -4.85
C ILE A 118 -15.10 15.50 -4.31
N PHE A 119 -16.11 14.63 -4.17
CA PHE A 119 -17.40 14.92 -3.55
C PHE A 119 -17.46 14.48 -2.09
N GLU A 120 -16.82 13.32 -1.81
CA GLU A 120 -16.74 12.76 -0.47
C GLU A 120 -15.37 12.07 -0.31
N ASP A 121 -14.74 12.28 0.84
CA ASP A 121 -13.47 11.67 1.21
C ASP A 121 -13.51 11.36 2.71
N SER A 122 -13.73 10.09 3.02
CA SER A 122 -13.86 9.59 4.40
C SER A 122 -13.12 8.26 4.55
N TYR A 123 -13.04 7.76 5.77
CA TYR A 123 -12.45 6.45 6.00
C TYR A 123 -13.31 5.27 5.46
N HIS A 124 -14.51 5.55 4.95
CA HIS A 124 -15.35 4.58 4.23
C HIS A 124 -15.06 4.55 2.72
N GLY A 125 -14.26 5.50 2.21
CA GLY A 125 -13.89 5.57 0.80
C GLY A 125 -13.97 6.97 0.22
N ILE A 126 -13.82 7.03 -1.10
CA ILE A 126 -13.76 8.27 -1.87
C ILE A 126 -14.83 8.25 -2.97
N THR A 127 -15.65 9.30 -3.03
CA THR A 127 -16.59 9.56 -4.14
C THR A 127 -16.06 10.74 -4.96
N PHE A 128 -15.86 10.53 -6.27
CA PHE A 128 -15.14 11.48 -7.12
C PHE A 128 -15.57 11.43 -8.58
N SER A 129 -15.21 12.47 -9.36
CA SER A 129 -15.19 12.44 -10.83
C SER A 129 -13.77 12.64 -11.34
N TYR A 130 -13.43 12.00 -12.44
CA TYR A 130 -12.14 12.13 -13.10
C TYR A 130 -12.30 12.00 -14.61
N LYS A 131 -12.01 13.07 -15.34
CA LYS A 131 -12.22 13.14 -16.79
C LYS A 131 -13.65 12.75 -17.18
N GLU A 132 -13.82 11.74 -18.05
CA GLU A 132 -15.14 11.23 -18.48
C GLU A 132 -15.86 10.37 -17.43
N TYR A 133 -15.20 9.99 -16.34
CA TYR A 133 -15.79 9.16 -15.28
C TYR A 133 -16.47 10.03 -14.23
N GLU A 134 -17.79 10.03 -14.19
CA GLU A 134 -18.56 10.88 -13.29
C GLU A 134 -19.05 10.12 -12.05
N LYS A 135 -18.95 10.76 -10.87
CA LYS A 135 -19.46 10.26 -9.58
C LYS A 135 -19.12 8.78 -9.32
N MET A 136 -17.86 8.42 -9.52
CA MET A 136 -17.31 7.11 -9.18
C MET A 136 -17.17 7.00 -7.67
N HIS A 137 -17.27 5.77 -7.14
CA HIS A 137 -17.02 5.48 -5.74
C HIS A 137 -16.01 4.34 -5.61
N SER A 138 -15.01 4.53 -4.74
CA SER A 138 -14.09 3.50 -4.29
C SER A 138 -14.15 3.39 -2.76
N PRO A 139 -14.30 2.19 -2.19
CA PRO A 139 -14.26 1.99 -0.75
C PRO A 139 -12.84 2.02 -0.16
N LEU A 140 -11.82 2.15 -1.01
CA LEU A 140 -10.44 2.33 -0.54
C LEU A 140 -10.25 3.77 -0.08
N ALA A 141 -9.78 3.93 1.16
CA ALA A 141 -9.52 5.21 1.79
C ALA A 141 -8.01 5.48 1.96
N GLY A 142 -7.66 6.74 2.18
CA GLY A 142 -6.29 7.17 2.44
C GLY A 142 -5.67 8.01 1.32
N GLU A 143 -4.61 8.73 1.69
CA GLU A 143 -3.98 9.73 0.82
C GLU A 143 -3.49 9.16 -0.51
N CYS A 144 -2.87 7.96 -0.50
CA CYS A 144 -2.36 7.33 -1.71
C CYS A 144 -3.47 6.90 -2.70
N GLN A 145 -4.73 6.80 -2.27
CA GLN A 145 -5.78 6.26 -3.13
C GLN A 145 -6.18 7.21 -4.25
N ARG A 146 -6.06 8.52 -4.07
CA ARG A 146 -6.31 9.49 -5.15
C ARG A 146 -5.37 9.27 -6.33
N GLU A 147 -4.08 9.09 -6.04
CA GLU A 147 -3.06 8.79 -7.06
C GLU A 147 -3.33 7.43 -7.73
N ASN A 148 -3.63 6.41 -6.93
CA ASN A 148 -3.91 5.06 -7.41
C ASN A 148 -5.16 5.02 -8.30
N LEU A 149 -6.24 5.71 -7.89
CA LEU A 149 -7.49 5.79 -8.66
C LEU A 149 -7.29 6.51 -10.00
N ALA A 150 -6.60 7.66 -10.00
CA ALA A 150 -6.28 8.38 -11.23
C ALA A 150 -5.44 7.50 -12.17
N THR A 151 -4.42 6.82 -11.65
CA THR A 151 -3.57 5.91 -12.42
C THR A 151 -4.37 4.74 -12.99
N THR A 152 -5.24 4.13 -12.19
CA THR A 152 -6.12 3.03 -12.61
C THR A 152 -7.02 3.46 -13.77
N LEU A 153 -7.63 4.64 -13.69
CA LEU A 153 -8.50 5.14 -14.74
C LEU A 153 -7.72 5.47 -16.02
N GLU A 154 -6.49 5.97 -15.93
CA GLU A 154 -5.62 6.14 -17.11
C GLU A 154 -5.21 4.81 -17.73
N VAL A 155 -4.98 3.76 -16.95
CA VAL A 155 -4.76 2.40 -17.48
C VAL A 155 -6.00 1.91 -18.23
N ILE A 156 -7.19 2.06 -17.67
CA ILE A 156 -8.44 1.68 -18.33
C ILE A 156 -8.64 2.46 -19.66
N ARG A 157 -8.40 3.78 -19.63
CA ARG A 157 -8.45 4.62 -20.86
C ARG A 157 -7.41 4.16 -21.90
N CYS A 158 -6.23 3.79 -21.45
CA CYS A 158 -5.19 3.24 -22.31
C CYS A 158 -5.64 1.92 -22.95
N LEU A 159 -6.23 1.00 -22.20
CA LEU A 159 -6.78 -0.26 -22.70
C LEU A 159 -7.90 -0.02 -23.72
N ASN A 160 -8.82 0.90 -23.44
CA ASN A 160 -9.92 1.23 -24.36
C ASN A 160 -9.40 1.81 -25.68
N ARG A 161 -8.32 2.63 -25.67
CA ARG A 161 -7.67 3.11 -26.91
C ARG A 161 -7.05 1.98 -27.75
N GLN A 162 -6.71 0.87 -27.12
CA GLN A 162 -6.15 -0.32 -27.77
C GLN A 162 -7.22 -1.34 -28.19
N GLY A 163 -8.52 -0.98 -28.08
CA GLY A 163 -9.63 -1.80 -28.55
C GLY A 163 -10.33 -2.66 -27.49
N TYR A 164 -9.86 -2.66 -26.26
CA TYR A 164 -10.62 -3.24 -25.15
C TYR A 164 -11.86 -2.39 -24.88
N ARG A 165 -13.02 -3.04 -24.72
CA ARG A 165 -14.30 -2.32 -24.56
C ARG A 165 -14.73 -2.37 -23.09
N ILE A 166 -14.03 -1.63 -22.23
CA ILE A 166 -14.37 -1.52 -20.82
C ILE A 166 -15.34 -0.34 -20.65
N THR A 167 -16.60 -0.64 -20.34
CA THR A 167 -17.65 0.37 -20.19
C THR A 167 -17.56 1.10 -18.85
N GLU A 168 -18.12 2.30 -18.77
CA GLU A 168 -18.20 3.06 -17.51
C GLU A 168 -18.92 2.26 -16.40
N ALA A 169 -19.98 1.52 -16.74
CA ALA A 169 -20.69 0.67 -15.78
C ALA A 169 -19.79 -0.41 -15.17
N GLN A 170 -18.93 -1.04 -15.99
CA GLN A 170 -17.95 -2.02 -15.51
C GLN A 170 -16.87 -1.38 -14.65
N VAL A 171 -16.40 -0.17 -14.99
CA VAL A 171 -15.46 0.58 -14.17
C VAL A 171 -16.08 0.91 -12.82
N ARG A 172 -17.29 1.42 -12.80
CA ARG A 172 -18.05 1.74 -11.58
C ARG A 172 -18.22 0.51 -10.68
N GLU A 173 -18.62 -0.60 -11.25
CA GLU A 173 -18.78 -1.87 -10.53
C GLU A 173 -17.44 -2.38 -9.98
N GLY A 174 -16.38 -2.34 -10.80
CA GLY A 174 -15.04 -2.77 -10.40
C GLY A 174 -14.51 -1.94 -9.24
N LEU A 175 -14.59 -0.61 -9.32
CA LEU A 175 -14.15 0.29 -8.25
C LEU A 175 -14.94 0.05 -6.96
N SER A 176 -16.26 -0.05 -7.01
CA SER A 176 -17.11 -0.25 -5.83
C SER A 176 -16.88 -1.59 -5.12
N LYS A 177 -16.43 -2.61 -5.84
CA LYS A 177 -16.12 -3.94 -5.31
C LYS A 177 -14.67 -4.10 -4.88
N THR A 178 -13.81 -3.13 -5.14
CA THR A 178 -12.39 -3.23 -4.81
C THR A 178 -12.21 -3.35 -3.29
N ARG A 179 -11.40 -4.32 -2.86
CA ARG A 179 -11.01 -4.53 -1.47
C ARG A 179 -9.51 -4.84 -1.43
N TRP A 180 -8.81 -4.22 -0.53
CA TRP A 180 -7.38 -4.46 -0.33
C TRP A 180 -7.02 -4.38 1.14
N THR A 181 -6.97 -5.51 1.79
CA THR A 181 -6.67 -5.59 3.23
C THR A 181 -5.25 -5.16 3.53
N GLY A 182 -5.07 -4.37 4.59
CA GLY A 182 -3.76 -3.87 5.01
C GLY A 182 -3.34 -2.53 4.36
N ARG A 183 -4.25 -1.88 3.64
CA ARG A 183 -4.10 -0.49 3.17
C ARG A 183 -5.23 0.34 3.75
N PHE A 184 -4.98 0.96 4.89
CA PHE A 184 -5.93 1.76 5.68
C PHE A 184 -7.31 1.09 5.78
N THR A 185 -7.32 -0.16 6.23
CA THR A 185 -8.51 -1.00 6.23
C THR A 185 -9.20 -0.97 7.58
N CYS A 186 -10.48 -0.61 7.60
CA CYS A 186 -11.33 -0.72 8.78
C CYS A 186 -11.65 -2.19 9.05
N LEU A 187 -11.27 -2.69 10.22
CA LEU A 187 -11.60 -4.04 10.67
C LEU A 187 -12.83 -4.04 11.59
N SER A 188 -13.04 -2.96 12.35
CA SER A 188 -14.10 -2.83 13.35
C SER A 188 -14.58 -1.39 13.48
N GLU A 189 -15.88 -1.22 13.64
CA GLU A 189 -16.52 0.07 13.97
C GLU A 189 -16.69 0.26 15.49
N SER A 190 -16.60 -0.82 16.28
CA SER A 190 -16.75 -0.73 17.73
C SER A 190 -15.93 -1.83 18.45
N PRO A 191 -14.78 -1.46 19.05
CA PRO A 191 -14.07 -0.18 18.90
C PRO A 191 -13.61 0.05 17.46
N LEU A 192 -13.46 1.31 17.06
CA LEU A 192 -12.99 1.66 15.73
C LEU A 192 -11.55 1.22 15.55
N PHE A 193 -11.32 0.26 14.64
CA PHE A 193 -10.04 -0.41 14.48
C PHE A 193 -9.59 -0.46 13.02
N PHE A 194 -8.41 0.09 12.75
CA PHE A 194 -7.78 0.11 11.42
C PHE A 194 -6.47 -0.65 11.38
N VAL A 195 -6.13 -1.12 10.19
CA VAL A 195 -4.80 -1.68 9.89
C VAL A 195 -4.21 -1.02 8.66
N ASP A 196 -2.90 -0.72 8.70
CA ASP A 196 -2.14 -0.20 7.56
C ASP A 196 -0.73 -0.76 7.53
N GLY A 197 -0.26 -1.13 6.34
CA GLY A 197 1.03 -1.75 6.12
C GLY A 197 2.19 -0.78 5.88
N ALA A 198 2.08 0.48 6.26
CA ALA A 198 3.17 1.46 6.14
C ALA A 198 4.44 0.96 6.86
N HIS A 199 5.55 0.82 6.12
CA HIS A 199 6.80 0.23 6.59
C HIS A 199 8.07 0.90 6.05
N ASN A 200 7.93 2.05 5.39
CA ASN A 200 9.01 2.94 4.95
C ASN A 200 8.59 4.40 5.19
N GLU A 201 9.52 5.32 4.98
CA GLU A 201 9.32 6.75 5.25
C GLU A 201 8.17 7.34 4.45
N ASP A 202 8.11 7.09 3.13
CA ASP A 202 7.06 7.64 2.24
C ASP A 202 5.66 7.14 2.66
N ALA A 203 5.53 5.84 2.93
CA ALA A 203 4.28 5.27 3.40
C ALA A 203 3.87 5.82 4.78
N ALA A 204 4.83 6.04 5.69
CA ALA A 204 4.55 6.64 6.99
C ALA A 204 4.06 8.09 6.86
N LEU A 205 4.64 8.89 5.95
CA LEU A 205 4.17 10.25 5.67
C LEU A 205 2.75 10.26 5.10
N LYS A 206 2.43 9.37 4.16
CA LYS A 206 1.07 9.24 3.60
C LYS A 206 0.07 8.76 4.64
N LEU A 207 0.46 7.82 5.50
CA LEU A 207 -0.38 7.36 6.61
C LEU A 207 -0.63 8.49 7.62
N LYS A 208 0.40 9.28 7.95
CA LYS A 208 0.25 10.46 8.81
C LYS A 208 -0.83 11.41 8.27
N VAL A 209 -0.73 11.81 7.00
CA VAL A 209 -1.73 12.70 6.36
C VAL A 209 -3.13 12.07 6.41
N THR A 210 -3.24 10.77 6.20
CA THR A 210 -4.51 10.04 6.26
C THR A 210 -5.11 10.08 7.67
N VAL A 211 -4.30 9.80 8.69
CA VAL A 211 -4.73 9.79 10.12
C VAL A 211 -5.12 11.20 10.57
N GLU A 212 -4.35 12.21 10.22
CA GLU A 212 -4.66 13.62 10.52
C GLU A 212 -5.95 14.07 9.85
N ARG A 213 -6.21 13.66 8.59
CA ARG A 213 -7.43 14.00 7.84
C ARG A 213 -8.69 13.38 8.44
N TYR A 214 -8.68 12.09 8.73
CA TYR A 214 -9.90 11.39 9.14
C TYR A 214 -10.12 11.34 10.65
N PHE A 215 -9.05 11.52 11.45
CA PHE A 215 -9.06 11.31 12.88
C PHE A 215 -8.46 12.46 13.68
N SER A 216 -8.55 13.71 13.16
CA SER A 216 -8.07 14.91 13.88
C SER A 216 -8.61 14.97 15.31
N ASP A 217 -9.91 14.68 15.49
CA ASP A 217 -10.64 14.82 16.75
C ASP A 217 -10.71 13.51 17.57
N TYR A 218 -9.98 12.46 17.12
CA TYR A 218 -9.96 11.18 17.81
C TYR A 218 -8.73 11.05 18.69
N LYS A 219 -8.87 10.36 19.83
CA LYS A 219 -7.74 9.75 20.51
C LYS A 219 -7.25 8.57 19.68
N LYS A 220 -5.95 8.48 19.53
CA LYS A 220 -5.30 7.47 18.67
C LYS A 220 -4.48 6.52 19.53
N ILE A 221 -4.80 5.24 19.44
CA ILE A 221 -4.04 4.16 20.07
C ILE A 221 -3.36 3.38 18.96
N PHE A 222 -2.03 3.26 19.00
CA PHE A 222 -1.32 2.51 17.98
C PHE A 222 -0.85 1.16 18.50
N ILE A 223 -0.89 0.15 17.63
CA ILE A 223 -0.18 -1.12 17.79
C ILE A 223 0.91 -1.13 16.72
N MET A 224 2.16 -1.22 17.12
CA MET A 224 3.29 -1.05 16.21
C MET A 224 4.27 -2.21 16.29
N GLY A 225 4.57 -2.80 15.13
CA GLY A 225 5.62 -3.77 14.92
C GLY A 225 6.43 -3.44 13.67
N VAL A 226 7.76 -3.50 13.75
CA VAL A 226 8.64 -3.16 12.63
C VAL A 226 9.77 -4.18 12.48
N PHE A 227 10.32 -4.29 11.28
CA PHE A 227 11.56 -5.03 11.06
C PHE A 227 12.79 -4.17 11.33
N LYS A 228 13.86 -4.78 11.88
CA LYS A 228 15.12 -4.10 12.21
C LYS A 228 15.92 -3.60 11.00
N ASP A 229 15.64 -4.18 9.81
CA ASP A 229 16.25 -3.81 8.53
C ASP A 229 15.52 -2.65 7.83
N LYS A 230 14.46 -2.10 8.42
CA LYS A 230 13.76 -0.91 7.93
C LYS A 230 14.19 0.35 8.68
N GLU A 231 13.94 1.51 8.12
CA GLU A 231 14.24 2.81 8.75
C GLU A 231 13.25 3.13 9.88
N TYR A 232 13.19 2.23 10.88
CA TYR A 232 12.19 2.28 11.95
C TYR A 232 12.25 3.57 12.78
N GLU A 233 13.44 4.20 12.91
CA GLU A 233 13.57 5.48 13.62
C GLU A 233 12.83 6.61 12.89
N LYS A 234 12.90 6.64 11.56
CA LYS A 234 12.14 7.61 10.75
C LYS A 234 10.64 7.33 10.84
N ILE A 235 10.22 6.07 10.68
CA ILE A 235 8.82 5.67 10.77
C ILE A 235 8.23 6.08 12.13
N THR A 236 8.92 5.80 13.21
CA THR A 236 8.46 6.15 14.57
C THR A 236 8.44 7.66 14.79
N SER A 237 9.42 8.41 14.31
CA SER A 237 9.43 9.88 14.42
C SER A 237 8.26 10.55 13.68
N ILE A 238 7.75 9.93 12.61
CA ILE A 238 6.63 10.43 11.82
C ILE A 238 5.29 10.07 12.45
N LEU A 239 5.12 8.81 12.87
CA LEU A 239 3.81 8.27 13.28
C LEU A 239 3.55 8.39 14.78
N CYS A 240 4.56 8.14 15.63
CA CYS A 240 4.33 8.06 17.07
C CYS A 240 3.86 9.37 17.73
N PRO A 241 4.22 10.58 17.25
CA PRO A 241 3.67 11.81 17.79
C PRO A 241 2.14 11.98 17.63
N LEU A 242 1.52 11.18 16.74
CA LEU A 242 0.07 11.22 16.52
C LEU A 242 -0.71 10.46 17.59
N ALA A 243 -0.07 9.50 18.26
CA ALA A 243 -0.72 8.59 19.18
C ALA A 243 -0.69 9.10 20.63
N GLU A 244 -1.78 8.86 21.36
CA GLU A 244 -1.83 9.07 22.80
C GLU A 244 -1.18 7.91 23.55
N SER A 245 -1.34 6.67 23.04
CA SER A 245 -0.70 5.46 23.59
C SER A 245 -0.27 4.52 22.47
N ILE A 246 0.81 3.77 22.72
CA ILE A 246 1.38 2.83 21.74
C ILE A 246 1.70 1.52 22.41
N TYR A 247 1.22 0.43 21.83
CA TYR A 247 1.55 -0.94 22.16
C TYR A 247 2.56 -1.46 21.12
N THR A 248 3.78 -1.81 21.55
CA THR A 248 4.79 -2.35 20.63
C THR A 248 4.79 -3.86 20.68
N VAL A 249 4.96 -4.50 19.51
CA VAL A 249 4.95 -5.96 19.37
C VAL A 249 6.15 -6.45 18.55
N SER A 250 6.60 -7.66 18.85
CA SER A 250 7.54 -8.38 18.00
C SER A 250 6.80 -9.03 16.84
N LEU A 251 7.37 -8.95 15.62
CA LEU A 251 6.79 -9.55 14.43
C LEU A 251 7.05 -11.05 14.34
N PRO A 252 6.23 -11.84 13.62
CA PRO A 252 6.36 -13.30 13.55
C PRO A 252 7.71 -13.80 13.04
N ASN A 253 8.37 -13.07 12.12
CA ASN A 253 9.71 -13.42 11.67
C ASN A 253 10.76 -13.02 12.72
N LYS A 254 11.19 -13.98 13.53
CA LYS A 254 12.11 -13.78 14.67
C LYS A 254 13.49 -13.25 14.26
N GLU A 255 13.97 -13.56 13.05
CA GLU A 255 15.27 -13.11 12.58
C GLU A 255 15.28 -11.64 12.17
N ARG A 256 14.18 -11.15 11.62
CA ARG A 256 14.05 -9.79 11.10
C ARG A 256 13.36 -8.82 12.05
N THR A 257 12.58 -9.31 13.00
CA THR A 257 11.83 -8.44 13.92
C THR A 257 12.76 -7.54 14.75
N LEU A 258 12.35 -6.30 14.96
CA LEU A 258 12.84 -5.49 16.07
C LEU A 258 12.07 -5.94 17.32
N PRO A 259 12.74 -6.40 18.41
CA PRO A 259 12.03 -6.81 19.63
C PRO A 259 11.14 -5.71 20.20
N ALA A 260 9.99 -6.09 20.74
CA ALA A 260 8.97 -5.16 21.25
C ALA A 260 9.56 -4.15 22.26
N GLU A 261 10.42 -4.61 23.17
CA GLU A 261 11.06 -3.78 24.18
C GLU A 261 12.00 -2.74 23.57
N LYS A 262 12.79 -3.15 22.55
CA LYS A 262 13.70 -2.25 21.84
C LYS A 262 12.91 -1.21 21.02
N LEU A 263 11.81 -1.64 20.38
CA LEU A 263 10.93 -0.71 19.70
C LEU A 263 10.30 0.28 20.68
N ALA A 264 9.88 -0.18 21.88
CA ALA A 264 9.33 0.67 22.91
C ALA A 264 10.32 1.77 23.36
N GLU A 265 11.62 1.45 23.47
CA GLU A 265 12.65 2.44 23.80
C GLU A 265 12.76 3.55 22.75
N VAL A 266 12.65 3.20 21.45
CA VAL A 266 12.66 4.17 20.35
C VAL A 266 11.39 5.01 20.36
N VAL A 267 10.23 4.37 20.51
CA VAL A 267 8.90 5.01 20.54
C VAL A 267 8.76 5.98 21.72
N LYS A 268 9.34 5.69 22.87
CA LYS A 268 9.33 6.58 24.07
C LYS A 268 9.93 7.96 23.81
N LYS A 269 10.76 8.11 22.79
CA LYS A 269 11.27 9.43 22.37
C LYS A 269 10.17 10.34 21.80
N HIS A 270 9.05 9.77 21.36
CA HIS A 270 8.00 10.46 20.63
C HIS A 270 6.60 10.34 21.27
N CYS A 271 6.39 9.33 22.12
CA CYS A 271 5.14 9.11 22.84
C CYS A 271 5.45 8.69 24.27
N GLN A 272 4.73 9.25 25.28
CA GLN A 272 5.00 8.96 26.68
C GLN A 272 4.35 7.66 27.17
N LYS A 273 3.16 7.32 26.65
CA LYS A 273 2.41 6.13 27.03
C LYS A 273 2.76 4.97 26.09
N VAL A 274 3.78 4.21 26.43
CA VAL A 274 4.27 3.09 25.63
C VAL A 274 4.35 1.83 26.48
N LYS A 275 3.79 0.73 25.97
CA LYS A 275 3.87 -0.60 26.57
C LYS A 275 4.38 -1.62 25.54
N ALA A 276 5.42 -2.35 25.89
CA ALA A 276 5.86 -3.52 25.11
C ALA A 276 5.00 -4.73 25.49
N GLU A 277 4.42 -5.37 24.48
CA GLU A 277 3.55 -6.54 24.66
C GLU A 277 4.28 -7.82 24.24
N GLN A 278 3.97 -8.91 24.96
CA GLN A 278 4.58 -10.21 24.68
C GLN A 278 4.05 -10.86 23.40
N THR A 279 2.79 -10.59 23.08
CA THR A 279 2.10 -11.13 21.91
C THR A 279 1.28 -10.06 21.18
N ILE A 280 0.99 -10.33 19.92
CA ILE A 280 0.07 -9.48 19.12
C ILE A 280 -1.33 -9.52 19.73
N GLU A 281 -1.74 -10.67 20.26
CA GLU A 281 -3.03 -10.87 20.89
C GLU A 281 -3.22 -9.98 22.12
N THR A 282 -2.25 -9.97 23.05
CA THR A 282 -2.28 -9.09 24.23
C THR A 282 -2.30 -7.61 23.84
N ALA A 283 -1.56 -7.22 22.80
CA ALA A 283 -1.59 -5.85 22.30
C ALA A 283 -2.97 -5.44 21.76
N VAL A 284 -3.62 -6.31 20.99
CA VAL A 284 -4.97 -6.05 20.47
C VAL A 284 -6.01 -5.99 21.59
N GLU A 285 -5.92 -6.89 22.58
CA GLU A 285 -6.82 -6.89 23.73
C GLU A 285 -6.68 -5.64 24.58
N ASP A 286 -5.45 -5.26 24.94
CA ASP A 286 -5.20 -4.11 25.81
C ASP A 286 -5.55 -2.79 25.12
N ALA A 287 -5.20 -2.65 23.82
CA ALA A 287 -5.63 -1.50 23.02
C ALA A 287 -7.15 -1.40 22.93
N SER A 288 -7.85 -2.54 22.77
CA SER A 288 -9.30 -2.59 22.69
C SER A 288 -9.96 -2.24 24.04
N LYS A 289 -9.41 -2.74 25.16
CA LYS A 289 -9.88 -2.39 26.52
C LYS A 289 -9.68 -0.90 26.78
N GLU A 290 -8.52 -0.35 26.44
CA GLU A 290 -8.24 1.09 26.59
C GLU A 290 -9.23 1.93 25.77
N ALA A 291 -9.48 1.58 24.51
CA ALA A 291 -10.43 2.28 23.66
C ALA A 291 -11.86 2.25 24.20
N MET A 292 -12.29 1.11 24.79
CA MET A 292 -13.63 0.98 25.39
C MET A 292 -13.78 1.78 26.68
N ILE A 293 -12.73 1.91 27.47
CA ILE A 293 -12.74 2.73 28.72
C ILE A 293 -12.81 4.21 28.34
N GLN A 294 -12.01 4.64 27.39
CA GLN A 294 -11.99 6.03 26.91
C GLN A 294 -13.26 6.41 26.15
N GLY A 295 -13.89 5.47 25.44
CA GLY A 295 -15.14 5.68 24.70
C GLY A 295 -16.40 5.84 25.60
N LYS A 296 -16.28 5.66 26.92
CA LYS A 296 -17.36 5.99 27.88
C LYS A 296 -17.47 7.49 28.17
N ASP A 297 -16.41 8.24 27.91
CA ASP A 297 -16.48 9.69 27.89
C ASP A 297 -17.15 10.13 26.57
N ILE A 298 -18.38 10.59 26.65
CA ILE A 298 -19.27 11.00 25.54
C ILE A 298 -18.62 12.06 24.62
N VAL A 299 -17.51 12.65 25.03
CA VAL A 299 -16.87 13.82 24.38
C VAL A 299 -15.75 13.44 23.43
N GLN A 300 -15.14 12.25 23.52
CA GLN A 300 -13.94 11.98 22.72
C GLN A 300 -13.92 10.56 22.12
N LYS A 301 -14.03 10.51 20.78
CA LYS A 301 -13.95 9.28 20.00
C LYS A 301 -12.53 8.70 20.03
N THR A 302 -12.40 7.39 19.98
CA THR A 302 -11.11 6.70 19.97
C THR A 302 -10.98 5.82 18.72
N VAL A 303 -9.78 5.77 18.13
CA VAL A 303 -9.43 4.88 17.03
C VAL A 303 -8.16 4.09 17.36
N ILE A 304 -8.17 2.80 17.05
CA ILE A 304 -7.00 1.93 17.13
C ILE A 304 -6.44 1.76 15.72
N LEU A 305 -5.12 1.85 15.58
CA LEU A 305 -4.41 1.65 14.31
C LEU A 305 -3.23 0.70 14.51
N ALA A 306 -3.27 -0.47 13.86
CA ALA A 306 -2.11 -1.36 13.78
C ALA A 306 -1.31 -1.06 12.51
N CYS A 307 0.00 -0.75 12.67
CA CYS A 307 0.87 -0.30 11.57
C CYS A 307 2.34 -0.67 11.78
N GLY A 308 3.20 -0.38 10.78
CA GLY A 308 4.65 -0.58 10.82
C GLY A 308 5.14 -1.77 10.00
N SER A 309 4.28 -2.75 9.69
CA SER A 309 4.61 -3.88 8.80
C SER A 309 3.35 -4.58 8.32
N LEU A 310 3.36 -5.05 7.08
CA LEU A 310 2.30 -5.93 6.55
C LEU A 310 2.31 -7.34 7.19
N SER A 311 3.46 -7.79 7.69
CA SER A 311 3.72 -9.19 8.04
C SER A 311 2.88 -9.74 9.20
N TYR A 312 2.29 -8.88 10.04
CA TYR A 312 1.47 -9.29 11.18
C TYR A 312 0.00 -8.84 11.10
N LEU A 313 -0.35 -8.03 10.10
CA LEU A 313 -1.71 -7.48 9.99
C LEU A 313 -2.76 -8.58 9.77
N GLY A 314 -2.41 -9.68 9.10
CA GLY A 314 -3.30 -10.84 8.97
C GLY A 314 -3.64 -11.48 10.31
N GLU A 315 -2.69 -11.56 11.23
CA GLU A 315 -2.90 -12.03 12.60
C GLU A 315 -3.77 -11.06 13.40
N VAL A 316 -3.46 -9.76 13.34
CA VAL A 316 -4.31 -8.70 13.94
C VAL A 316 -5.75 -8.81 13.43
N GLN A 317 -5.94 -8.95 12.11
CA GLN A 317 -7.27 -9.09 11.51
C GLN A 317 -8.00 -10.33 12.08
N ARG A 318 -7.34 -11.48 12.14
CA ARG A 318 -7.91 -12.71 12.68
C ARG A 318 -8.37 -12.51 14.13
N ILE A 319 -7.54 -11.89 14.97
CA ILE A 319 -7.86 -11.67 16.39
C ILE A 319 -9.06 -10.72 16.51
N VAL A 320 -9.03 -9.58 15.82
CA VAL A 320 -10.11 -8.56 15.87
C VAL A 320 -11.44 -9.14 15.40
N LEU A 321 -11.45 -9.96 14.34
CA LEU A 321 -12.68 -10.56 13.81
C LEU A 321 -13.22 -11.70 14.70
N ASN A 322 -12.35 -12.48 15.35
CA ASN A 322 -12.77 -13.53 16.27
C ASN A 322 -13.35 -12.97 17.58
N ASN A 323 -12.86 -11.84 18.07
CA ASN A 323 -13.37 -11.20 19.29
C ASN A 323 -14.76 -10.54 19.12
N ARG A 324 -15.34 -10.61 17.90
CA ARG A 324 -16.70 -10.13 17.59
C ARG A 324 -17.78 -11.22 17.75
N GLN A 325 -17.39 -12.48 17.90
CA GLN A 325 -18.32 -13.61 18.13
C GLN A 325 -18.51 -13.83 19.64
#